data_aed95aa3a791c5bbaef38989bf0d07a4
#
_entry.id   aed95aa3a791c5bbaef38989bf0d07a4
#
_cell.length_a   1.000
_cell.length_b   1.000
_cell.length_c   1.000
_cell.angle_alpha   90.00
_cell.angle_beta   90.00
_cell.angle_gamma   90.00
#
_symmetry.space_group_name_H-M   'P 1'
#
loop_
_entity.id
_entity.type
_entity.pdbx_description
1 polymer ?
#
loop_
_entity_poly.entity_id
_entity_poly.type
_entity_poly.pdbx_seq_one_letter_code
_entity_poly.pdbx_strand_id
1 'polypeptide(L)'
;MDNSANLTPETEAGQGTGPRLLACVAEPETRQVARDLAAAQGWRNPVAIEGGVAAAHDYITKHAPPNLLIVDIDDVEDPVKTLADLAELCPPEMTVIALGKRNELTLYRDLIELGVTDYLLTPITLAMLERSLRGDNKRHLGQGTAKTQAHVVSFVGVRGGAGSTTIASSVAWCLAHLYQKRVTLIDLDLQFGNAALSLDLAPAAGLREALEFPSRLDSRLLGAAMLEESPRLKVLAAEEPLVDQLHVAPGAIDTMLNVLRHDYDYVVVDAPRILSEEVRRIMTLSATIGLVTDLSLASARDLLRLSDFARTMTPSARHLIVANHVGAKHRGEIAKAEFERVTAVKLDHVVPFEPTAALATASTGSVLSAALKHAPAAAAIRAIAMRIGGIEATATKSNSVLAKLPLPKLSAKLSPSTFLPSFLKRSA
;
A
#
# COMPACT_ATOMS: atom_id res chain seq x y z
N MET A 1 -46.91 -14.64 -51.48
CA MET A 1 -45.55 -15.11 -51.71
C MET A 1 -44.79 -14.83 -50.42
N ASP A 2 -44.72 -15.89 -49.64
CA ASP A 2 -44.06 -15.99 -48.33
C ASP A 2 -42.55 -15.80 -48.48
N ASN A 3 -41.96 -15.08 -47.58
CA ASN A 3 -40.52 -15.19 -47.31
C ASN A 3 -40.22 -14.96 -45.83
N SER A 4 -40.49 -16.02 -45.06
CA SER A 4 -40.08 -16.19 -43.70
C SER A 4 -38.58 -16.54 -43.69
N ALA A 5 -37.70 -15.60 -43.35
CA ALA A 5 -36.29 -15.82 -43.10
C ALA A 5 -36.12 -16.38 -41.70
N ASN A 6 -35.68 -17.61 -41.63
CA ASN A 6 -35.19 -18.35 -40.46
C ASN A 6 -34.02 -17.61 -39.80
N LEU A 7 -34.19 -17.17 -38.58
CA LEU A 7 -33.13 -16.82 -37.66
C LEU A 7 -32.74 -18.08 -36.87
N THR A 8 -31.64 -18.69 -37.26
CA THR A 8 -30.97 -19.70 -36.46
C THR A 8 -30.36 -19.08 -35.22
N PRO A 9 -30.50 -19.65 -34.02
CA PRO A 9 -29.81 -19.14 -32.84
C PRO A 9 -28.33 -19.50 -32.93
N GLU A 10 -27.48 -18.50 -32.78
CA GLU A 10 -26.05 -18.65 -32.60
C GLU A 10 -25.74 -19.57 -31.42
N THR A 11 -25.03 -20.62 -31.71
CA THR A 11 -24.55 -21.64 -30.77
C THR A 11 -23.47 -20.99 -29.93
N GLU A 12 -23.75 -20.67 -28.65
CA GLU A 12 -22.70 -20.36 -27.67
C GLU A 12 -21.83 -21.60 -27.46
N ALA A 13 -20.61 -21.56 -27.97
CA ALA A 13 -19.60 -22.57 -27.76
C ALA A 13 -18.99 -22.42 -26.35
N GLY A 14 -18.96 -23.51 -25.57
CA GLY A 14 -18.01 -23.70 -24.48
C GLY A 14 -18.55 -23.52 -23.06
N GLN A 15 -19.66 -24.17 -22.68
CA GLN A 15 -20.00 -24.37 -21.27
C GLN A 15 -19.76 -25.84 -20.89
N GLY A 16 -18.81 -26.07 -19.94
CA GLY A 16 -18.59 -27.38 -19.36
C GLY A 16 -19.88 -27.97 -18.77
N THR A 17 -20.11 -29.27 -18.96
CA THR A 17 -21.34 -29.99 -18.59
C THR A 17 -21.49 -30.23 -17.07
N GLY A 18 -20.58 -29.75 -16.23
CA GLY A 18 -20.57 -29.89 -14.76
C GLY A 18 -21.45 -28.88 -14.01
N PRO A 19 -21.74 -29.13 -12.73
CA PRO A 19 -22.47 -28.17 -11.90
C PRO A 19 -21.63 -26.90 -11.69
N ARG A 20 -22.29 -25.73 -11.58
CA ARG A 20 -21.59 -24.47 -11.27
C ARG A 20 -20.95 -24.49 -9.89
N LEU A 21 -21.59 -25.14 -8.92
CA LEU A 21 -21.13 -25.26 -7.53
C LEU A 21 -21.20 -26.72 -7.07
N LEU A 22 -20.11 -27.20 -6.51
CA LEU A 22 -20.04 -28.38 -5.66
C LEU A 22 -19.57 -27.96 -4.26
N ALA A 23 -20.35 -28.31 -3.23
CA ALA A 23 -19.96 -28.12 -1.83
C ALA A 23 -19.91 -29.49 -1.14
N CYS A 24 -18.72 -29.87 -0.66
CA CYS A 24 -18.47 -31.07 0.12
C CYS A 24 -18.14 -30.66 1.54
N VAL A 25 -19.15 -30.58 2.41
CA VAL A 25 -19.04 -29.97 3.74
C VAL A 25 -19.75 -30.80 4.78
N ALA A 26 -19.11 -31.04 5.93
CA ALA A 26 -19.66 -31.87 6.99
C ALA A 26 -20.87 -31.22 7.68
N GLU A 27 -20.82 -29.92 7.99
CA GLU A 27 -21.83 -29.23 8.76
C GLU A 27 -23.07 -28.84 7.91
N PRO A 28 -24.30 -29.17 8.35
CA PRO A 28 -25.54 -28.86 7.60
C PRO A 28 -25.76 -27.36 7.38
N GLU A 29 -25.41 -26.53 8.36
CA GLU A 29 -25.53 -25.07 8.29
C GLU A 29 -24.62 -24.49 7.21
N THR A 30 -23.40 -24.97 7.13
CA THR A 30 -22.43 -24.57 6.11
C THR A 30 -22.86 -25.01 4.71
N ARG A 31 -23.49 -26.22 4.58
CA ARG A 31 -24.10 -26.64 3.31
C ARG A 31 -25.26 -25.73 2.88
N GLN A 32 -26.02 -25.21 3.84
CA GLN A 32 -27.10 -24.25 3.54
C GLN A 32 -26.54 -22.93 3.03
N VAL A 33 -25.49 -22.40 3.66
CA VAL A 33 -24.80 -21.18 3.19
C VAL A 33 -24.28 -21.33 1.76
N ALA A 34 -23.76 -22.51 1.38
CA ALA A 34 -23.34 -22.77 0.01
C ALA A 34 -24.52 -22.77 -0.99
N ARG A 35 -25.69 -23.28 -0.59
CA ARG A 35 -26.93 -23.20 -1.40
C ARG A 35 -27.43 -21.77 -1.54
N ASP A 36 -27.39 -21.02 -0.45
CA ASP A 36 -27.79 -19.60 -0.44
C ASP A 36 -26.91 -18.77 -1.36
N LEU A 37 -25.60 -19.07 -1.41
CA LEU A 37 -24.68 -18.48 -2.38
C LEU A 37 -25.11 -18.75 -3.82
N ALA A 38 -25.42 -20.01 -4.14
CA ALA A 38 -25.85 -20.38 -5.48
C ALA A 38 -27.15 -19.66 -5.88
N ALA A 39 -28.09 -19.55 -4.93
CA ALA A 39 -29.33 -18.80 -5.14
C ALA A 39 -29.08 -17.31 -5.38
N ALA A 40 -28.23 -16.68 -4.59
CA ALA A 40 -27.84 -15.26 -4.73
C ALA A 40 -27.15 -14.98 -6.08
N GLN A 41 -26.39 -15.94 -6.59
CA GLN A 41 -25.70 -15.84 -7.88
C GLN A 41 -26.56 -16.29 -9.08
N GLY A 42 -27.79 -16.77 -8.84
CA GLY A 42 -28.67 -17.28 -9.90
C GLY A 42 -28.17 -18.59 -10.55
N TRP A 43 -27.33 -19.36 -9.88
CA TRP A 43 -26.78 -20.61 -10.41
C TRP A 43 -27.81 -21.74 -10.31
N ARG A 44 -27.98 -22.45 -11.40
CA ARG A 44 -28.90 -23.59 -11.46
C ARG A 44 -28.20 -24.88 -11.04
N ASN A 45 -28.89 -25.77 -10.33
CA ASN A 45 -28.43 -27.10 -9.92
C ASN A 45 -27.12 -27.09 -9.06
N PRO A 46 -27.06 -26.36 -7.92
CA PRO A 46 -25.97 -26.50 -7.01
C PRO A 46 -25.96 -27.88 -6.37
N VAL A 47 -24.81 -28.51 -6.27
CA VAL A 47 -24.60 -29.78 -5.56
C VAL A 47 -23.98 -29.51 -4.21
N ALA A 48 -24.67 -29.91 -3.14
CA ALA A 48 -24.16 -29.78 -1.78
C ALA A 48 -24.34 -31.13 -1.05
N ILE A 49 -23.22 -31.83 -0.83
CA ILE A 49 -23.15 -33.15 -0.23
C ILE A 49 -22.43 -33.13 1.11
N GLU A 50 -22.71 -34.11 1.93
CA GLU A 50 -22.01 -34.30 3.19
C GLU A 50 -20.63 -34.91 2.97
N GLY A 51 -19.60 -34.37 3.64
CA GLY A 51 -18.23 -34.88 3.59
C GLY A 51 -17.21 -33.78 3.44
N GLY A 52 -15.97 -34.17 3.19
CA GLY A 52 -14.82 -33.30 2.97
C GLY A 52 -14.08 -33.62 1.66
N VAL A 53 -12.75 -33.65 1.72
CA VAL A 53 -11.89 -33.86 0.55
C VAL A 53 -12.17 -35.20 -0.13
N ALA A 54 -12.41 -36.28 0.63
CA ALA A 54 -12.72 -37.60 0.10
C ALA A 54 -14.02 -37.61 -0.73
N ALA A 55 -15.05 -36.90 -0.27
CA ALA A 55 -16.31 -36.78 -1.00
C ALA A 55 -16.17 -35.95 -2.29
N ALA A 56 -15.32 -34.91 -2.26
CA ALA A 56 -15.01 -34.10 -3.42
C ALA A 56 -14.26 -34.94 -4.48
N HIS A 57 -13.26 -35.71 -4.07
CA HIS A 57 -12.51 -36.61 -4.93
C HIS A 57 -13.42 -37.65 -5.60
N ASP A 58 -14.27 -38.30 -4.82
CA ASP A 58 -15.23 -39.30 -5.33
C ASP A 58 -16.21 -38.69 -6.34
N TYR A 59 -16.69 -37.49 -6.06
CA TYR A 59 -17.60 -36.80 -6.97
C TYR A 59 -16.93 -36.41 -8.30
N ILE A 60 -15.75 -35.76 -8.24
CA ILE A 60 -15.04 -35.29 -9.44
C ILE A 60 -14.57 -36.45 -10.32
N THR A 61 -14.23 -37.60 -9.71
CA THR A 61 -13.88 -38.80 -10.47
C THR A 61 -15.04 -39.40 -11.27
N LYS A 62 -16.29 -39.23 -10.77
CA LYS A 62 -17.51 -39.84 -11.36
C LYS A 62 -18.33 -38.87 -12.22
N HIS A 63 -18.09 -37.56 -12.09
CA HIS A 63 -18.90 -36.52 -12.72
C HIS A 63 -18.02 -35.46 -13.35
N ALA A 64 -18.59 -34.65 -14.22
CA ALA A 64 -17.88 -33.49 -14.75
C ALA A 64 -17.50 -32.49 -13.63
N PRO A 65 -16.29 -31.93 -13.64
CA PRO A 65 -15.82 -31.04 -12.60
C PRO A 65 -16.66 -29.74 -12.51
N PRO A 66 -16.86 -29.20 -11.29
CA PRO A 66 -17.58 -27.95 -11.09
C PRO A 66 -16.74 -26.73 -11.48
N ASN A 67 -17.39 -25.57 -11.62
CA ASN A 67 -16.65 -24.30 -11.73
C ASN A 67 -16.12 -23.83 -10.36
N LEU A 68 -16.90 -24.07 -9.30
CA LEU A 68 -16.55 -23.75 -7.91
C LEU A 68 -16.67 -25.00 -7.04
N LEU A 69 -15.60 -25.32 -6.33
CA LEU A 69 -15.56 -26.31 -5.27
C LEU A 69 -15.44 -25.63 -3.91
N ILE A 70 -16.33 -25.95 -2.99
CA ILE A 70 -16.21 -25.63 -1.56
C ILE A 70 -15.97 -26.94 -0.81
N VAL A 71 -14.86 -27.08 -0.11
CA VAL A 71 -14.46 -28.35 0.50
C VAL A 71 -13.99 -28.16 1.95
N ASP A 72 -14.51 -29.00 2.84
CA ASP A 72 -14.09 -29.07 4.23
C ASP A 72 -12.80 -29.92 4.33
N ILE A 73 -11.81 -29.42 5.09
CA ILE A 73 -10.50 -30.08 5.29
C ILE A 73 -10.24 -30.49 6.74
N ASP A 74 -11.24 -30.39 7.63
CA ASP A 74 -11.06 -30.74 9.05
C ASP A 74 -10.96 -32.23 9.29
N ASP A 75 -11.43 -33.04 8.36
CA ASP A 75 -11.45 -34.52 8.42
C ASP A 75 -10.13 -35.16 7.99
N VAL A 76 -9.14 -34.39 7.55
CA VAL A 76 -7.87 -34.91 7.04
C VAL A 76 -6.70 -34.53 7.95
N GLU A 77 -5.76 -35.46 8.14
CA GLU A 77 -4.59 -35.27 8.97
C GLU A 77 -3.57 -34.33 8.32
N ASP A 78 -3.34 -34.50 7.02
CA ASP A 78 -2.48 -33.64 6.19
C ASP A 78 -3.31 -32.98 5.05
N PRO A 79 -3.88 -31.79 5.31
CA PRO A 79 -4.73 -31.11 4.33
C PRO A 79 -4.00 -30.69 3.05
N VAL A 80 -2.73 -30.30 3.16
CA VAL A 80 -1.94 -29.83 2.02
C VAL A 80 -1.69 -30.94 1.03
N LYS A 81 -1.24 -32.09 1.53
CA LYS A 81 -1.00 -33.27 0.69
C LYS A 81 -2.30 -33.78 0.06
N THR A 82 -3.37 -33.89 0.85
CA THR A 82 -4.64 -34.43 0.38
C THR A 82 -5.30 -33.54 -0.67
N LEU A 83 -5.16 -32.20 -0.54
CA LEU A 83 -5.63 -31.27 -1.56
C LEU A 83 -4.72 -31.22 -2.78
N ALA A 84 -3.42 -31.51 -2.65
CA ALA A 84 -2.53 -31.67 -3.79
C ALA A 84 -2.96 -32.85 -4.67
N ASP A 85 -3.28 -33.98 -4.05
CA ASP A 85 -3.80 -35.17 -4.77
C ASP A 85 -5.14 -34.85 -5.47
N LEU A 86 -6.02 -34.05 -4.84
CA LEU A 86 -7.27 -33.60 -5.45
C LEU A 86 -7.03 -32.63 -6.61
N ALA A 87 -6.04 -31.76 -6.49
CA ALA A 87 -5.72 -30.75 -7.51
C ALA A 87 -5.32 -31.36 -8.86
N GLU A 88 -4.75 -32.57 -8.87
CA GLU A 88 -4.44 -33.31 -10.11
C GLU A 88 -5.69 -33.62 -10.95
N LEU A 89 -6.86 -33.68 -10.32
CA LEU A 89 -8.17 -33.93 -10.97
C LEU A 89 -8.90 -32.66 -11.36
N CYS A 90 -8.40 -31.51 -10.91
CA CYS A 90 -9.08 -30.22 -11.06
C CYS A 90 -8.61 -29.48 -12.32
N PRO A 91 -9.52 -29.01 -13.19
CA PRO A 91 -9.15 -28.13 -14.30
C PRO A 91 -8.54 -26.80 -13.79
N PRO A 92 -7.61 -26.18 -14.56
CA PRO A 92 -6.97 -24.93 -14.16
C PRO A 92 -7.91 -23.75 -13.88
N GLU A 93 -9.10 -23.78 -14.49
CA GLU A 93 -10.12 -22.73 -14.33
C GLU A 93 -11.02 -22.93 -13.10
N MET A 94 -10.91 -24.07 -12.42
CA MET A 94 -11.75 -24.38 -11.28
C MET A 94 -11.33 -23.53 -10.05
N THR A 95 -12.31 -22.87 -9.45
CA THR A 95 -12.12 -22.15 -8.20
C THR A 95 -12.29 -23.10 -7.02
N VAL A 96 -11.36 -23.14 -6.09
CA VAL A 96 -11.40 -23.99 -4.90
C VAL A 96 -11.38 -23.11 -3.64
N ILE A 97 -12.39 -23.25 -2.78
CA ILE A 97 -12.43 -22.65 -1.45
C ILE A 97 -12.37 -23.77 -0.41
N ALA A 98 -11.33 -23.78 0.39
CA ALA A 98 -11.20 -24.70 1.51
C ALA A 98 -11.85 -24.13 2.78
N LEU A 99 -12.46 -24.99 3.60
CA LEU A 99 -13.04 -24.64 4.88
C LEU A 99 -12.39 -25.48 5.98
N GLY A 100 -12.22 -24.87 7.18
CA GLY A 100 -11.67 -25.61 8.32
C GLY A 100 -11.69 -24.81 9.60
N LYS A 101 -11.23 -25.47 10.70
CA LYS A 101 -11.18 -24.86 12.05
C LYS A 101 -9.75 -24.44 12.48
N ARG A 102 -8.73 -24.88 11.73
CA ARG A 102 -7.33 -24.63 12.07
C ARG A 102 -6.94 -23.20 11.67
N ASN A 103 -6.73 -22.34 12.66
CA ASN A 103 -6.27 -20.96 12.41
C ASN A 103 -4.74 -20.91 12.42
N GLU A 104 -4.10 -21.49 11.40
CA GLU A 104 -2.66 -21.60 11.26
C GLU A 104 -2.21 -20.86 9.98
N LEU A 105 -1.33 -19.89 10.12
CA LEU A 105 -0.83 -19.10 9.01
C LEU A 105 -0.02 -19.94 8.00
N THR A 106 0.72 -20.94 8.49
CA THR A 106 1.47 -21.89 7.65
C THR A 106 0.52 -22.67 6.77
N LEU A 107 -0.50 -23.31 7.36
CA LEU A 107 -1.53 -24.03 6.61
C LEU A 107 -2.19 -23.16 5.54
N TYR A 108 -2.56 -21.93 5.91
CA TYR A 108 -3.15 -20.99 4.98
C TYR A 108 -2.24 -20.73 3.76
N ARG A 109 -0.95 -20.44 4.00
CA ARG A 109 0.03 -20.18 2.95
C ARG A 109 0.22 -21.38 2.04
N ASP A 110 0.40 -22.54 2.63
CA ASP A 110 0.63 -23.79 1.88
C ASP A 110 -0.57 -24.12 0.99
N LEU A 111 -1.81 -23.88 1.46
CA LEU A 111 -3.01 -24.06 0.66
C LEU A 111 -3.11 -23.07 -0.51
N ILE A 112 -2.74 -21.81 -0.28
CA ILE A 112 -2.74 -20.80 -1.35
C ILE A 112 -1.65 -21.08 -2.38
N GLU A 113 -0.45 -21.50 -1.96
CA GLU A 113 0.64 -21.93 -2.87
C GLU A 113 0.24 -23.12 -3.71
N LEU A 114 -0.57 -24.02 -3.18
CA LEU A 114 -1.13 -25.17 -3.90
C LEU A 114 -2.16 -24.74 -4.97
N GLY A 115 -2.68 -23.52 -4.92
CA GLY A 115 -3.67 -23.01 -5.86
C GLY A 115 -5.10 -22.90 -5.31
N VAL A 116 -5.32 -23.20 -4.03
CA VAL A 116 -6.60 -22.95 -3.36
C VAL A 116 -6.89 -21.45 -3.40
N THR A 117 -8.11 -21.08 -3.80
CA THR A 117 -8.49 -19.67 -3.98
C THR A 117 -8.59 -18.93 -2.66
N ASP A 118 -9.08 -19.61 -1.63
CA ASP A 118 -9.21 -19.06 -0.28
C ASP A 118 -9.39 -20.16 0.76
N TYR A 119 -9.02 -19.89 2.01
CA TYR A 119 -9.26 -20.75 3.16
C TYR A 119 -10.06 -19.99 4.21
N LEU A 120 -11.26 -20.44 4.51
CA LEU A 120 -12.18 -19.79 5.44
C LEU A 120 -12.34 -20.61 6.71
N LEU A 121 -12.28 -19.93 7.85
CA LEU A 121 -12.55 -20.53 9.14
C LEU A 121 -14.06 -20.67 9.38
N THR A 122 -14.49 -21.88 9.76
CA THR A 122 -15.87 -22.13 10.16
C THR A 122 -16.15 -21.60 11.57
N PRO A 123 -17.37 -21.07 11.84
CA PRO A 123 -18.55 -21.01 10.98
C PRO A 123 -18.46 -19.91 9.92
N ILE A 124 -18.92 -20.21 8.71
CA ILE A 124 -18.92 -19.27 7.59
C ILE A 124 -20.27 -18.57 7.42
N THR A 125 -20.23 -17.40 6.76
CA THR A 125 -21.42 -16.65 6.36
C THR A 125 -21.49 -16.47 4.84
N LEU A 126 -22.68 -16.19 4.30
CA LEU A 126 -22.84 -15.89 2.88
C LEU A 126 -21.93 -14.74 2.42
N ALA A 127 -21.82 -13.68 3.23
CA ALA A 127 -20.95 -12.54 2.93
C ALA A 127 -19.46 -12.91 2.83
N MET A 128 -18.99 -13.89 3.60
CA MET A 128 -17.63 -14.42 3.52
C MET A 128 -17.39 -15.13 2.19
N LEU A 129 -18.29 -16.02 1.79
CA LEU A 129 -18.20 -16.73 0.50
C LEU A 129 -18.28 -15.76 -0.69
N GLU A 130 -19.20 -14.80 -0.66
CA GLU A 130 -19.30 -13.78 -1.70
C GLU A 130 -18.02 -12.93 -1.80
N ARG A 131 -17.39 -12.61 -0.67
CA ARG A 131 -16.13 -11.88 -0.64
C ARG A 131 -15.01 -12.72 -1.27
N SER A 132 -14.91 -14.00 -0.92
CA SER A 132 -13.91 -14.90 -1.50
C SER A 132 -14.09 -15.04 -3.02
N LEU A 133 -15.31 -15.12 -3.52
CA LEU A 133 -15.60 -15.20 -4.96
C LEU A 133 -15.31 -13.90 -5.71
N ARG A 134 -15.59 -12.74 -5.11
CA ARG A 134 -15.24 -11.43 -5.70
C ARG A 134 -13.72 -11.21 -5.75
N GLY A 135 -12.95 -12.11 -5.16
CA GLY A 135 -11.50 -11.95 -5.05
C GLY A 135 -11.11 -10.84 -4.08
N ASP A 136 -12.05 -10.39 -3.23
CA ASP A 136 -11.75 -9.40 -2.21
C ASP A 136 -10.79 -9.96 -1.14
N ASN A 137 -10.76 -11.28 -0.96
CA ASN A 137 -9.74 -11.97 -0.16
C ASN A 137 -8.44 -12.21 -0.95
N LYS A 138 -8.49 -12.29 -2.29
CA LYS A 138 -7.27 -12.21 -3.13
C LYS A 138 -6.59 -10.84 -3.02
N ARG A 139 -7.29 -9.84 -2.50
CA ARG A 139 -6.70 -8.55 -2.11
C ARG A 139 -5.84 -8.65 -0.86
N HIS A 140 -5.94 -9.74 -0.10
CA HIS A 140 -5.10 -9.97 1.07
C HIS A 140 -3.94 -10.95 0.83
N LEU A 141 -3.99 -11.81 -0.21
CA LEU A 141 -2.92 -12.77 -0.51
C LEU A 141 -2.94 -13.09 -2.02
N GLY A 142 -2.08 -12.41 -2.74
CA GLY A 142 -1.87 -12.38 -4.17
C GLY A 142 -2.20 -13.60 -5.02
N GLN A 143 -3.10 -13.41 -5.99
CA GLN A 143 -2.91 -13.75 -7.41
C GLN A 143 -4.12 -13.26 -8.20
N GLY A 144 -3.91 -12.39 -9.13
CA GLY A 144 -4.90 -11.97 -10.12
C GLY A 144 -4.44 -10.70 -10.81
N THR A 145 -3.97 -10.79 -12.06
CA THR A 145 -3.38 -9.71 -12.86
C THR A 145 -2.34 -8.94 -12.05
N ALA A 146 -1.07 -9.10 -12.34
CA ALA A 146 0.05 -8.54 -11.58
C ALA A 146 -0.37 -7.24 -10.87
N LYS A 147 -0.88 -7.30 -9.63
CA LYS A 147 -0.89 -6.16 -8.76
C LYS A 147 0.59 -5.86 -8.61
N THR A 148 1.04 -4.87 -9.32
CA THR A 148 2.33 -4.27 -9.10
C THR A 148 2.46 -4.12 -7.59
N GLN A 149 3.40 -4.85 -6.99
CA GLN A 149 3.73 -4.67 -5.58
C GLN A 149 3.80 -3.18 -5.32
N ALA A 150 3.33 -2.71 -4.14
CA ALA A 150 3.31 -1.29 -3.86
C ALA A 150 4.63 -0.64 -4.26
N HIS A 151 4.56 0.47 -4.93
CA HIS A 151 5.74 1.22 -5.34
C HIS A 151 6.40 1.84 -4.09
N VAL A 152 7.52 1.27 -3.66
CA VAL A 152 8.28 1.81 -2.52
C VAL A 152 9.10 3.00 -2.99
N VAL A 153 8.92 4.13 -2.33
CA VAL A 153 9.62 5.39 -2.60
C VAL A 153 10.29 5.86 -1.32
N SER A 154 11.59 5.92 -1.28
CA SER A 154 12.31 6.50 -0.15
C SER A 154 12.80 7.91 -0.46
N PHE A 155 12.65 8.83 0.50
CA PHE A 155 13.24 10.15 0.44
C PHE A 155 14.36 10.25 1.47
N VAL A 156 15.52 10.76 1.05
CA VAL A 156 16.70 10.98 1.91
C VAL A 156 17.19 12.41 1.72
N GLY A 157 17.35 13.12 2.82
CA GLY A 157 17.95 14.45 2.79
C GLY A 157 19.47 14.37 2.59
N VAL A 158 19.99 15.07 1.60
CA VAL A 158 21.44 15.15 1.37
C VAL A 158 22.14 15.80 2.57
N ARG A 159 21.45 16.75 3.22
CA ARG A 159 21.87 17.40 4.45
C ARG A 159 20.71 17.58 5.42
N GLY A 160 21.03 17.76 6.70
CA GLY A 160 20.05 18.17 7.70
C GLY A 160 19.37 19.47 7.29
N GLY A 161 18.04 19.53 7.39
CA GLY A 161 17.24 20.67 6.98
C GLY A 161 17.08 20.85 5.47
N ALA A 162 17.39 19.83 4.65
CA ALA A 162 17.08 19.83 3.22
C ALA A 162 15.57 19.76 2.92
N GLY A 163 14.76 19.33 3.90
CA GLY A 163 13.30 19.25 3.78
C GLY A 163 12.79 17.93 3.20
N SER A 164 13.52 16.82 3.39
CA SER A 164 13.10 15.47 2.98
C SER A 164 11.73 15.11 3.53
N THR A 165 11.50 15.29 4.83
CA THR A 165 10.22 15.05 5.49
C THR A 165 9.07 15.86 4.88
N THR A 166 9.30 17.15 4.60
CA THR A 166 8.29 18.02 3.95
C THR A 166 7.93 17.51 2.56
N ILE A 167 8.94 17.08 1.78
CA ILE A 167 8.71 16.52 0.44
C ILE A 167 8.01 15.16 0.55
N ALA A 168 8.47 14.24 1.40
CA ALA A 168 7.89 12.92 1.59
C ALA A 168 6.43 12.98 2.01
N SER A 169 6.11 13.75 3.07
CA SER A 169 4.75 13.93 3.58
C SER A 169 3.82 14.58 2.55
N SER A 170 4.31 15.61 1.85
CA SER A 170 3.51 16.30 0.82
C SER A 170 3.28 15.43 -0.42
N VAL A 171 4.26 14.61 -0.83
CA VAL A 171 4.12 13.65 -1.93
C VAL A 171 3.12 12.55 -1.55
N ALA A 172 3.23 11.98 -0.35
CA ALA A 172 2.29 10.98 0.16
C ALA A 172 0.86 11.53 0.16
N TRP A 173 0.68 12.74 0.65
CA TRP A 173 -0.61 13.43 0.63
C TRP A 173 -1.15 13.63 -0.80
N CYS A 174 -0.31 14.10 -1.74
CA CYS A 174 -0.72 14.27 -3.14
C CYS A 174 -1.15 12.95 -3.77
N LEU A 175 -0.40 11.87 -3.57
CA LEU A 175 -0.74 10.55 -4.08
C LEU A 175 -2.10 10.08 -3.55
N ALA A 176 -2.38 10.28 -2.26
CA ALA A 176 -3.62 9.88 -1.62
C ALA A 176 -4.81 10.74 -2.04
N HIS A 177 -4.69 12.06 -1.90
CA HIS A 177 -5.83 12.97 -2.04
C HIS A 177 -6.08 13.45 -3.47
N LEU A 178 -5.01 13.70 -4.24
CA LEU A 178 -5.16 14.18 -5.61
C LEU A 178 -5.25 13.02 -6.62
N TYR A 179 -4.48 11.96 -6.39
CA TYR A 179 -4.42 10.82 -7.33
C TYR A 179 -5.16 9.59 -6.84
N GLN A 180 -5.86 9.70 -5.69
CA GLN A 180 -6.76 8.68 -5.17
C GLN A 180 -6.10 7.31 -4.96
N LYS A 181 -4.80 7.29 -4.65
CA LYS A 181 -4.02 6.08 -4.35
C LYS A 181 -4.13 5.73 -2.87
N ARG A 182 -3.99 4.44 -2.55
CA ARG A 182 -3.81 3.99 -1.17
C ARG A 182 -2.33 4.13 -0.82
N VAL A 183 -2.03 4.96 0.17
CA VAL A 183 -0.66 5.34 0.51
C VAL A 183 -0.40 5.09 1.98
N THR A 184 0.76 4.55 2.29
CA THR A 184 1.31 4.62 3.64
C THR A 184 2.59 5.46 3.63
N LEU A 185 2.70 6.34 4.61
CA LEU A 185 3.92 7.10 4.90
C LEU A 185 4.59 6.50 6.13
N ILE A 186 5.87 6.17 6.01
CA ILE A 186 6.69 5.65 7.11
C ILE A 186 7.74 6.68 7.45
N ASP A 187 7.82 7.09 8.71
CA ASP A 187 8.90 7.90 9.25
C ASP A 187 9.89 6.98 9.97
N LEU A 188 11.07 6.81 9.39
CA LEU A 188 12.12 5.96 9.98
C LEU A 188 13.02 6.69 10.96
N ASP A 189 12.81 7.98 11.21
CA ASP A 189 13.49 8.70 12.30
C ASP A 189 12.65 8.58 13.58
N LEU A 190 12.86 7.48 14.31
CA LEU A 190 12.05 7.12 15.46
C LEU A 190 12.18 8.08 16.64
N GLN A 191 13.22 8.91 16.69
CA GLN A 191 13.48 9.83 17.80
C GLN A 191 13.26 11.30 17.46
N PHE A 192 13.51 11.70 16.22
CA PHE A 192 13.40 13.09 15.77
C PHE A 192 12.45 13.26 14.57
N GLY A 193 11.78 12.18 14.19
CA GLY A 193 10.81 12.19 13.09
C GLY A 193 9.66 13.18 13.34
N ASN A 194 9.23 13.85 12.28
CA ASN A 194 8.16 14.82 12.37
C ASN A 194 7.12 14.68 11.23
N ALA A 195 7.10 13.53 10.55
CA ALA A 195 6.13 13.29 9.50
C ALA A 195 4.69 13.26 10.02
N ALA A 196 4.45 12.64 11.20
CA ALA A 196 3.14 12.65 11.85
C ALA A 196 2.70 14.08 12.22
N LEU A 197 3.61 14.86 12.82
CA LEU A 197 3.36 16.25 13.17
C LEU A 197 2.98 17.12 11.96
N SER A 198 3.64 16.89 10.82
CA SER A 198 3.34 17.63 9.57
C SER A 198 1.96 17.31 8.99
N LEU A 199 1.25 16.34 9.56
CA LEU A 199 -0.09 15.90 9.18
C LEU A 199 -1.10 16.02 10.33
N ASP A 200 -0.76 16.77 11.40
CA ASP A 200 -1.55 16.97 12.63
C ASP A 200 -1.93 15.65 13.32
N LEU A 201 -1.02 14.66 13.28
CA LEU A 201 -1.18 13.36 13.90
C LEU A 201 -0.28 13.25 15.13
N ALA A 202 -0.78 12.61 16.19
CA ALA A 202 0.03 12.28 17.36
C ALA A 202 0.76 10.94 17.10
N PRO A 203 2.10 10.87 17.22
CA PRO A 203 2.87 9.65 17.05
C PRO A 203 2.40 8.52 17.99
N ALA A 204 2.60 7.27 17.59
CA ALA A 204 2.26 6.08 18.36
C ALA A 204 3.44 5.11 18.40
N ALA A 205 3.53 4.31 19.47
CA ALA A 205 4.65 3.37 19.67
C ALA A 205 4.70 2.16 18.72
N GLY A 206 3.70 1.99 17.86
CA GLY A 206 3.56 0.79 17.04
C GLY A 206 4.65 0.54 16.02
N LEU A 207 5.34 1.58 15.53
CA LEU A 207 6.47 1.42 14.61
C LEU A 207 7.66 0.77 15.30
N ARG A 208 7.96 1.14 16.54
CA ARG A 208 9.01 0.51 17.33
C ARG A 208 8.74 -0.99 17.49
N GLU A 209 7.54 -1.34 17.94
CA GLU A 209 7.15 -2.74 18.13
C GLU A 209 7.28 -3.56 16.83
N ALA A 210 6.88 -2.96 15.71
CA ALA A 210 7.02 -3.56 14.39
C ALA A 210 8.48 -3.85 14.01
N LEU A 211 9.40 -2.99 14.41
CA LEU A 211 10.83 -3.13 14.09
C LEU A 211 11.57 -4.03 15.09
N GLU A 212 11.15 -4.07 16.35
CA GLU A 212 11.76 -4.93 17.36
C GLU A 212 11.27 -6.39 17.29
N PHE A 213 10.01 -6.62 16.91
CA PHE A 213 9.38 -7.95 16.92
C PHE A 213 8.75 -8.34 15.57
N PRO A 214 9.52 -8.45 14.47
CA PRO A 214 8.98 -8.70 13.14
C PRO A 214 8.22 -10.03 13.01
N SER A 215 8.51 -11.03 13.84
CA SER A 215 7.80 -12.31 13.84
C SER A 215 6.33 -12.22 14.25
N ARG A 216 5.92 -11.13 14.92
CA ARG A 216 4.54 -10.87 15.32
C ARG A 216 3.80 -9.96 14.33
N LEU A 217 4.50 -9.50 13.29
CA LEU A 217 3.98 -8.49 12.40
C LEU A 217 3.01 -9.13 11.39
N ASP A 218 1.77 -8.75 11.51
CA ASP A 218 0.73 -9.04 10.51
C ASP A 218 0.01 -7.76 10.10
N SER A 219 -0.87 -7.85 9.09
CA SER A 219 -1.65 -6.70 8.59
C SER A 219 -2.56 -6.09 9.67
N ARG A 220 -3.01 -6.88 10.65
CA ARG A 220 -3.89 -6.42 11.72
C ARG A 220 -3.12 -5.61 12.77
N LEU A 221 -1.97 -6.14 13.22
CA LEU A 221 -1.11 -5.45 14.19
C LEU A 221 -0.57 -4.15 13.57
N LEU A 222 -0.08 -4.22 12.34
CA LEU A 222 0.42 -3.06 11.63
C LEU A 222 -0.69 -2.02 11.39
N GLY A 223 -1.89 -2.48 11.01
CA GLY A 223 -3.05 -1.61 10.84
C GLY A 223 -3.46 -0.89 12.14
N ALA A 224 -3.34 -1.55 13.30
CA ALA A 224 -3.62 -0.95 14.60
C ALA A 224 -2.53 0.06 15.04
N ALA A 225 -1.29 -0.13 14.56
CA ALA A 225 -0.17 0.77 14.82
C ALA A 225 -0.18 2.02 13.94
N MET A 226 -0.94 2.01 12.85
CA MET A 226 -1.01 3.11 11.91
C MET A 226 -1.93 4.23 12.36
N LEU A 227 -1.47 5.45 12.16
CA LEU A 227 -2.24 6.67 12.31
C LEU A 227 -3.02 6.94 11.02
N GLU A 228 -4.30 7.21 11.12
CA GLU A 228 -5.16 7.48 9.97
C GLU A 228 -5.29 8.99 9.74
N GLU A 229 -4.65 9.51 8.69
CA GLU A 229 -4.88 10.87 8.22
C GLU A 229 -6.17 10.95 7.39
N SER A 230 -6.38 9.91 6.58
CA SER A 230 -7.59 9.75 5.78
C SER A 230 -7.78 8.26 5.41
N PRO A 231 -8.93 7.87 4.84
CA PRO A 231 -9.14 6.50 4.37
C PRO A 231 -8.11 6.02 3.32
N ARG A 232 -7.34 6.96 2.73
CA ARG A 232 -6.34 6.67 1.70
C ARG A 232 -4.90 6.94 2.11
N LEU A 233 -4.67 7.64 3.22
CA LEU A 233 -3.35 7.92 3.75
C LEU A 233 -3.26 7.48 5.21
N LYS A 234 -2.39 6.51 5.44
CA LYS A 234 -2.02 6.09 6.79
C LYS A 234 -0.55 6.40 7.04
N VAL A 235 -0.23 6.68 8.28
CA VAL A 235 1.12 7.07 8.70
C VAL A 235 1.62 6.11 9.77
N LEU A 236 2.82 5.63 9.59
CA LEU A 236 3.54 4.82 10.56
C LEU A 236 4.72 5.65 11.06
N ALA A 237 4.59 6.20 12.26
CA ALA A 237 5.58 7.07 12.88
C ALA A 237 5.61 6.83 14.38
N ALA A 238 6.76 7.05 14.99
CA ALA A 238 6.98 6.94 16.42
C ALA A 238 7.65 8.20 16.96
N GLU A 239 7.54 8.42 18.27
CA GLU A 239 8.29 9.42 19.04
C GLU A 239 8.87 8.71 20.26
N GLU A 240 10.08 8.14 20.08
CA GLU A 240 10.73 7.35 21.11
C GLU A 240 11.59 8.20 22.02
N PRO A 241 11.68 7.86 23.31
CA PRO A 241 12.52 8.58 24.25
C PRO A 241 13.99 8.59 23.79
N LEU A 242 14.65 9.75 23.92
CA LEU A 242 16.05 9.93 23.48
C LEU A 242 17.07 9.09 24.28
N VAL A 243 16.65 8.62 25.46
CA VAL A 243 17.49 7.76 26.33
C VAL A 243 17.42 6.29 25.94
N ASP A 244 16.44 5.90 25.14
CA ASP A 244 16.23 4.52 24.75
C ASP A 244 17.18 4.13 23.59
N GLN A 245 17.77 2.96 23.71
CA GLN A 245 18.47 2.33 22.60
C GLN A 245 17.43 1.63 21.73
N LEU A 246 17.32 2.10 20.50
CA LEU A 246 16.41 1.49 19.53
C LEU A 246 17.07 0.25 18.92
N HIS A 247 16.39 -0.85 18.99
CA HIS A 247 16.84 -2.12 18.44
C HIS A 247 15.96 -2.51 17.25
N VAL A 248 16.55 -2.54 16.06
CA VAL A 248 15.85 -3.02 14.87
C VAL A 248 16.27 -4.47 14.64
N ALA A 249 15.31 -5.38 14.70
CA ALA A 249 15.61 -6.79 14.51
C ALA A 249 15.98 -7.09 13.03
N PRO A 250 16.90 -8.04 12.80
CA PRO A 250 17.24 -8.46 11.44
C PRO A 250 15.99 -8.85 10.64
N GLY A 251 15.85 -8.35 9.40
CA GLY A 251 14.73 -8.64 8.54
C GLY A 251 13.42 -7.87 8.84
N ALA A 252 13.40 -7.00 9.87
CA ALA A 252 12.20 -6.25 10.24
C ALA A 252 11.68 -5.37 9.11
N ILE A 253 12.58 -4.69 8.40
CA ILE A 253 12.23 -3.86 7.24
C ILE A 253 11.58 -4.69 6.12
N ASP A 254 12.14 -5.87 5.84
CA ASP A 254 11.61 -6.78 4.82
C ASP A 254 10.21 -7.26 5.18
N THR A 255 10.03 -7.71 6.42
CA THR A 255 8.74 -8.19 6.91
C THR A 255 7.70 -7.08 6.89
N MET A 256 8.01 -5.90 7.39
CA MET A 256 7.12 -4.73 7.37
C MET A 256 6.71 -4.35 5.94
N LEU A 257 7.68 -4.22 5.03
CA LEU A 257 7.38 -3.89 3.64
C LEU A 257 6.57 -4.98 2.93
N ASN A 258 6.82 -6.26 3.23
CA ASN A 258 6.06 -7.36 2.65
C ASN A 258 4.58 -7.28 3.04
N VAL A 259 4.29 -6.97 4.31
CA VAL A 259 2.91 -6.75 4.75
C VAL A 259 2.29 -5.54 4.03
N LEU A 260 2.98 -4.39 4.01
CA LEU A 260 2.46 -3.15 3.43
C LEU A 260 2.25 -3.21 1.91
N ARG A 261 3.11 -3.94 1.19
CA ARG A 261 3.04 -4.05 -0.28
C ARG A 261 1.74 -4.67 -0.80
N HIS A 262 1.03 -5.40 0.04
CA HIS A 262 -0.24 -6.00 -0.33
C HIS A 262 -1.43 -5.04 -0.15
N ASP A 263 -1.36 -4.14 0.81
CA ASP A 263 -2.48 -3.29 1.22
C ASP A 263 -2.48 -1.91 0.57
N TYR A 264 -1.31 -1.44 0.12
CA TYR A 264 -1.13 -0.08 -0.42
C TYR A 264 -0.68 -0.10 -1.88
N ASP A 265 -0.92 1.01 -2.58
CA ASP A 265 -0.42 1.23 -3.94
C ASP A 265 0.98 1.87 -3.89
N TYR A 266 1.23 2.66 -2.83
CA TYR A 266 2.51 3.33 -2.57
C TYR A 266 2.90 3.20 -1.09
N VAL A 267 4.18 2.91 -0.87
CA VAL A 267 4.85 3.03 0.43
C VAL A 267 5.87 4.15 0.31
N VAL A 268 5.58 5.29 0.90
CA VAL A 268 6.50 6.44 0.94
C VAL A 268 7.27 6.38 2.25
N VAL A 269 8.58 6.46 2.19
CA VAL A 269 9.45 6.37 3.36
C VAL A 269 10.23 7.66 3.49
N ASP A 270 10.07 8.35 4.61
CA ASP A 270 11.00 9.40 5.04
C ASP A 270 12.13 8.74 5.81
N ALA A 271 13.32 8.76 5.22
CA ALA A 271 14.49 8.09 5.77
C ALA A 271 15.47 9.13 6.36
N PRO A 272 15.94 8.90 7.59
CA PRO A 272 16.93 9.77 8.21
C PRO A 272 18.22 9.77 7.38
N ARG A 273 18.97 10.85 7.50
CA ARG A 273 20.24 11.02 6.76
C ARG A 273 21.32 10.01 7.17
N ILE A 274 21.22 9.48 8.39
CA ILE A 274 22.17 8.49 8.89
C ILE A 274 21.96 7.20 8.13
N LEU A 275 22.96 6.76 7.35
CA LEU A 275 22.91 5.54 6.55
C LEU A 275 23.11 4.30 7.45
N SER A 276 22.20 4.10 8.39
CA SER A 276 22.11 2.88 9.19
C SER A 276 21.80 1.66 8.30
N GLU A 277 21.82 0.47 8.86
CA GLU A 277 21.50 -0.75 8.12
C GLU A 277 20.06 -0.73 7.59
N GLU A 278 19.12 -0.22 8.39
CA GLU A 278 17.71 -0.07 8.04
C GLU A 278 17.51 0.87 6.86
N VAL A 279 18.19 2.04 6.88
CA VAL A 279 18.13 3.01 5.80
C VAL A 279 18.73 2.43 4.51
N ARG A 280 19.86 1.72 4.60
CA ARG A 280 20.45 1.03 3.45
C ARG A 280 19.49 -0.03 2.90
N ARG A 281 18.85 -0.79 3.80
CA ARG A 281 17.91 -1.83 3.41
C ARG A 281 16.69 -1.26 2.71
N ILE A 282 16.08 -0.18 3.28
CA ILE A 282 14.92 0.47 2.64
C ILE A 282 15.29 1.05 1.27
N MET A 283 16.46 1.66 1.13
CA MET A 283 16.94 2.13 -0.17
C MET A 283 17.05 0.97 -1.19
N THR A 284 17.60 -0.16 -0.78
CA THR A 284 17.75 -1.34 -1.64
C THR A 284 16.39 -1.91 -2.10
N LEU A 285 15.37 -1.79 -1.27
CA LEU A 285 14.01 -2.28 -1.55
C LEU A 285 13.13 -1.25 -2.26
N SER A 286 13.64 -0.02 -2.46
CA SER A 286 12.90 1.07 -3.09
C SER A 286 12.98 1.01 -4.61
N ALA A 287 11.84 1.18 -5.26
CA ALA A 287 11.76 1.33 -6.71
C ALA A 287 12.15 2.77 -7.16
N THR A 288 11.98 3.75 -6.25
CA THR A 288 12.40 5.14 -6.48
C THR A 288 13.09 5.67 -5.23
N ILE A 289 14.22 6.34 -5.40
CA ILE A 289 14.97 7.03 -4.33
C ILE A 289 15.00 8.52 -4.65
N GLY A 290 14.36 9.32 -3.80
CA GLY A 290 14.38 10.78 -3.88
C GLY A 290 15.49 11.35 -3.01
N LEU A 291 16.51 11.95 -3.62
CA LEU A 291 17.56 12.68 -2.92
C LEU A 291 17.18 14.15 -2.86
N VAL A 292 16.91 14.65 -1.65
CA VAL A 292 16.49 16.05 -1.44
C VAL A 292 17.68 16.89 -1.02
N THR A 293 17.97 17.93 -1.80
CA THR A 293 19.14 18.80 -1.62
C THR A 293 18.75 20.29 -1.66
N ASP A 294 19.56 21.15 -1.08
CA ASP A 294 19.59 22.57 -1.43
C ASP A 294 20.74 22.84 -2.42
N LEU A 295 20.84 24.07 -2.92
CA LEU A 295 21.86 24.43 -3.91
C LEU A 295 23.14 25.04 -3.28
N SER A 296 23.54 24.62 -2.08
CA SER A 296 24.79 25.05 -1.46
C SER A 296 25.99 24.21 -1.91
N LEU A 297 27.18 24.76 -1.82
CA LEU A 297 28.44 24.02 -2.12
C LEU A 297 28.61 22.77 -1.26
N ALA A 298 28.20 22.86 0.01
CA ALA A 298 28.29 21.74 0.92
C ALA A 298 27.31 20.61 0.49
N SER A 299 26.11 20.97 0.04
CA SER A 299 25.15 20.03 -0.51
C SER A 299 25.62 19.44 -1.84
N ALA A 300 26.28 20.20 -2.69
CA ALA A 300 26.86 19.68 -3.93
C ALA A 300 27.86 18.54 -3.65
N ARG A 301 28.77 18.72 -2.68
CA ARG A 301 29.73 17.67 -2.27
C ARG A 301 29.00 16.42 -1.72
N ASP A 302 28.05 16.63 -0.83
CA ASP A 302 27.36 15.53 -0.15
C ASP A 302 26.40 14.81 -1.13
N LEU A 303 25.78 15.52 -2.09
CA LEU A 303 24.98 14.92 -3.15
C LEU A 303 25.79 13.99 -4.04
N LEU A 304 27.00 14.38 -4.45
CA LEU A 304 27.89 13.53 -5.24
C LEU A 304 28.12 12.19 -4.53
N ARG A 305 28.51 12.25 -3.25
CA ARG A 305 28.80 11.05 -2.44
C ARG A 305 27.56 10.17 -2.25
N LEU A 306 26.42 10.78 -1.93
CA LEU A 306 25.19 10.04 -1.67
C LEU A 306 24.58 9.47 -2.97
N SER A 307 24.67 10.22 -4.07
CA SER A 307 24.21 9.77 -5.38
C SER A 307 25.03 8.60 -5.92
N ASP A 308 26.37 8.65 -5.75
CA ASP A 308 27.25 7.56 -6.13
C ASP A 308 26.98 6.30 -5.30
N PHE A 309 26.85 6.46 -3.98
CA PHE A 309 26.45 5.38 -3.08
C PHE A 309 25.10 4.76 -3.49
N ALA A 310 24.07 5.59 -3.70
CA ALA A 310 22.75 5.13 -4.08
C ALA A 310 22.76 4.35 -5.42
N ARG A 311 23.48 4.86 -6.43
CA ARG A 311 23.61 4.16 -7.72
C ARG A 311 24.31 2.82 -7.60
N THR A 312 25.32 2.74 -6.75
CA THR A 312 26.05 1.49 -6.52
C THR A 312 25.19 0.45 -5.80
N MET A 313 24.44 0.88 -4.78
CA MET A 313 23.61 -0.01 -3.97
C MET A 313 22.31 -0.42 -4.68
N THR A 314 21.79 0.44 -5.55
CA THR A 314 20.44 0.26 -6.15
C THR A 314 20.44 0.61 -7.64
N PRO A 315 21.18 -0.12 -8.48
CA PRO A 315 21.32 0.21 -9.90
C PRO A 315 20.01 0.12 -10.68
N SER A 316 19.02 -0.65 -10.20
CA SER A 316 17.70 -0.80 -10.82
C SER A 316 16.68 0.23 -10.36
N ALA A 317 16.93 0.95 -9.25
CA ALA A 317 16.03 1.97 -8.75
C ALA A 317 16.08 3.24 -9.61
N ARG A 318 14.95 3.94 -9.69
CA ARG A 318 14.93 5.30 -10.23
C ARG A 318 15.49 6.26 -9.19
N HIS A 319 16.48 7.02 -9.55
CA HIS A 319 17.00 8.09 -8.70
C HIS A 319 16.39 9.43 -9.14
N LEU A 320 15.79 10.13 -8.18
CA LEU A 320 15.11 11.42 -8.39
C LEU A 320 15.83 12.48 -7.56
N ILE A 321 16.36 13.49 -8.22
CA ILE A 321 17.10 14.58 -7.55
C ILE A 321 16.17 15.78 -7.44
N VAL A 322 15.85 16.14 -6.18
CA VAL A 322 14.95 17.25 -5.86
C VAL A 322 15.72 18.38 -5.19
N ALA A 323 15.89 19.50 -5.89
CA ALA A 323 16.40 20.72 -5.26
C ALA A 323 15.26 21.44 -4.54
N ASN A 324 15.39 21.59 -3.24
CA ASN A 324 14.42 22.26 -2.38
C ASN A 324 14.98 23.61 -1.89
N HIS A 325 14.10 24.49 -1.41
CA HIS A 325 14.44 25.83 -0.94
C HIS A 325 15.14 26.73 -1.97
N VAL A 326 14.91 26.51 -3.26
CA VAL A 326 15.58 27.26 -4.32
C VAL A 326 15.11 28.70 -4.36
N GLY A 327 16.05 29.65 -4.37
CA GLY A 327 15.80 31.09 -4.23
C GLY A 327 16.05 31.61 -2.81
N ALA A 328 16.50 30.75 -1.88
CA ALA A 328 16.85 31.13 -0.51
C ALA A 328 18.27 31.70 -0.45
N LYS A 329 18.48 32.87 -1.05
CA LYS A 329 19.81 33.52 -1.19
C LYS A 329 20.65 33.58 0.10
N HIS A 330 20.00 33.68 1.25
CA HIS A 330 20.66 33.71 2.56
C HIS A 330 21.32 32.39 2.98
N ARG A 331 21.06 31.29 2.25
CA ARG A 331 21.66 29.96 2.52
C ARG A 331 22.96 29.71 1.76
N GLY A 332 23.53 30.69 1.11
CA GLY A 332 24.75 30.51 0.30
C GLY A 332 24.49 29.70 -0.97
N GLU A 333 23.34 29.92 -1.57
CA GLU A 333 22.88 29.25 -2.79
C GLU A 333 23.77 29.67 -3.99
N ILE A 334 24.23 28.67 -4.75
CA ILE A 334 24.86 28.85 -6.06
C ILE A 334 23.82 28.68 -7.17
N ALA A 335 24.12 29.24 -8.34
CA ALA A 335 23.20 29.15 -9.47
C ALA A 335 22.95 27.69 -9.87
N LYS A 336 21.71 27.34 -10.23
CA LYS A 336 21.32 25.99 -10.65
C LYS A 336 22.29 25.41 -11.71
N ALA A 337 22.58 26.18 -12.75
CA ALA A 337 23.47 25.73 -13.83
C ALA A 337 24.89 25.42 -13.31
N GLU A 338 25.40 26.21 -12.36
CA GLU A 338 26.68 25.97 -11.72
C GLU A 338 26.64 24.72 -10.84
N PHE A 339 25.57 24.53 -10.07
CA PHE A 339 25.36 23.33 -9.24
C PHE A 339 25.36 22.06 -10.10
N GLU A 340 24.58 22.05 -11.19
CA GLU A 340 24.52 20.92 -12.13
C GLU A 340 25.88 20.69 -12.83
N ARG A 341 26.63 21.75 -13.13
CA ARG A 341 27.95 21.66 -13.73
C ARG A 341 28.97 21.02 -12.78
N VAL A 342 28.99 21.47 -11.52
CA VAL A 342 29.93 20.99 -10.49
C VAL A 342 29.62 19.55 -10.08
N THR A 343 28.35 19.21 -9.96
CA THR A 343 27.93 17.87 -9.53
C THR A 343 27.83 16.89 -10.71
N ALA A 344 27.84 17.33 -11.95
CA ALA A 344 27.51 16.53 -13.12
C ALA A 344 26.15 15.77 -12.97
N VAL A 345 25.28 16.25 -12.08
CA VAL A 345 23.96 15.68 -11.79
C VAL A 345 22.89 16.67 -12.23
N LYS A 346 21.93 16.23 -13.03
CA LYS A 346 20.76 17.03 -13.38
C LYS A 346 19.72 16.99 -12.28
N LEU A 347 19.12 18.13 -12.01
CA LEU A 347 18.00 18.27 -11.08
C LEU A 347 16.71 17.90 -11.81
N ASP A 348 16.00 16.89 -11.30
CA ASP A 348 14.71 16.46 -11.87
C ASP A 348 13.60 17.44 -11.52
N HIS A 349 13.60 17.94 -10.28
CA HIS A 349 12.62 18.89 -9.79
C HIS A 349 13.27 20.00 -8.97
N VAL A 350 12.64 21.17 -9.03
CA VAL A 350 13.05 22.36 -8.29
C VAL A 350 11.84 22.87 -7.51
N VAL A 351 11.96 22.91 -6.19
CA VAL A 351 10.96 23.43 -5.27
C VAL A 351 11.43 24.80 -4.77
N PRO A 352 10.70 25.88 -5.10
CA PRO A 352 11.10 27.21 -4.71
C PRO A 352 10.97 27.41 -3.19
N PHE A 353 11.78 28.34 -2.66
CA PHE A 353 11.74 28.74 -1.27
C PHE A 353 10.54 29.67 -1.02
N GLU A 354 9.56 29.21 -0.25
CA GLU A 354 8.36 29.98 0.11
C GLU A 354 8.20 30.01 1.65
N PRO A 355 8.91 30.90 2.33
CA PRO A 355 8.94 30.93 3.79
C PRO A 355 7.56 31.17 4.42
N THR A 356 6.72 32.00 3.81
CA THR A 356 5.35 32.25 4.30
C THR A 356 4.48 31.00 4.22
N ALA A 357 4.64 30.22 3.14
CA ALA A 357 3.95 28.95 2.97
C ALA A 357 4.43 27.92 3.98
N ALA A 358 5.74 27.80 4.14
CA ALA A 358 6.35 26.88 5.10
C ALA A 358 5.93 27.21 6.55
N LEU A 359 5.89 28.50 6.93
CA LEU A 359 5.46 28.92 8.26
C LEU A 359 3.97 28.60 8.50
N ALA A 360 3.11 28.85 7.51
CA ALA A 360 1.68 28.55 7.62
C ALA A 360 1.43 27.05 7.81
N THR A 361 2.17 26.20 7.11
CA THR A 361 2.03 24.74 7.24
C THR A 361 2.58 24.23 8.56
N ALA A 362 3.74 24.73 8.99
CA ALA A 362 4.35 24.34 10.26
C ALA A 362 3.48 24.69 11.47
N SER A 363 2.74 25.82 11.39
CA SER A 363 1.86 26.25 12.49
C SER A 363 0.50 25.54 12.53
N THR A 364 0.10 24.88 11.46
CA THR A 364 -1.22 24.22 11.34
C THR A 364 -1.14 22.70 11.26
N GLY A 365 0.06 22.09 11.27
CA GLY A 365 0.21 20.65 11.08
C GLY A 365 -0.34 20.19 9.72
N SER A 366 -0.11 20.97 8.66
CA SER A 366 -0.61 20.63 7.33
C SER A 366 0.52 20.64 6.30
N VAL A 367 0.42 19.80 5.29
CA VAL A 367 1.42 19.77 4.22
C VAL A 367 1.23 20.93 3.23
N LEU A 368 2.32 21.34 2.56
CA LEU A 368 2.32 22.45 1.59
C LEU A 368 1.22 22.32 0.52
N SER A 369 1.04 21.10 0.01
CA SER A 369 0.07 20.81 -1.05
C SER A 369 -1.40 20.91 -0.59
N ALA A 370 -1.67 20.71 0.71
CA ALA A 370 -2.98 20.86 1.30
C ALA A 370 -3.31 22.32 1.61
N ALA A 371 -2.38 23.00 2.29
CA ALA A 371 -2.60 24.35 2.80
C ALA A 371 -2.63 25.43 1.69
N LEU A 372 -1.79 25.29 0.67
CA LEU A 372 -1.56 26.33 -0.33
C LEU A 372 -1.55 25.76 -1.75
N LYS A 373 -2.73 25.41 -2.24
CA LYS A 373 -2.92 24.74 -3.56
C LYS A 373 -2.33 25.50 -4.74
N HIS A 374 -2.20 26.82 -4.66
CA HIS A 374 -1.71 27.67 -5.75
C HIS A 374 -0.25 28.10 -5.57
N ALA A 375 0.40 27.74 -4.46
CA ALA A 375 1.80 28.05 -4.23
C ALA A 375 2.71 27.35 -5.24
N PRO A 376 3.72 28.03 -5.80
CA PRO A 376 4.69 27.42 -6.70
C PRO A 376 5.37 26.18 -6.12
N ALA A 377 5.71 26.17 -4.83
CA ALA A 377 6.25 25.01 -4.14
C ALA A 377 5.27 23.83 -4.15
N ALA A 378 3.99 24.06 -3.88
CA ALA A 378 2.96 23.03 -3.96
C ALA A 378 2.79 22.48 -5.38
N ALA A 379 2.90 23.35 -6.40
CA ALA A 379 2.87 22.91 -7.80
C ALA A 379 4.07 21.99 -8.14
N ALA A 380 5.27 22.35 -7.67
CA ALA A 380 6.46 21.54 -7.84
C ALA A 380 6.33 20.17 -7.16
N ILE A 381 5.80 20.12 -5.94
CA ILE A 381 5.58 18.86 -5.20
C ILE A 381 4.55 17.98 -5.92
N ARG A 382 3.46 18.56 -6.44
CA ARG A 382 2.51 17.80 -7.27
C ARG A 382 3.17 17.19 -8.51
N ALA A 383 4.09 17.92 -9.16
CA ALA A 383 4.85 17.38 -10.28
C ALA A 383 5.75 16.21 -9.88
N ILE A 384 6.35 16.25 -8.68
CA ILE A 384 7.10 15.11 -8.12
C ILE A 384 6.16 13.91 -7.93
N ALA A 385 5.01 14.11 -7.30
CA ALA A 385 4.03 13.05 -7.06
C ALA A 385 3.50 12.44 -8.38
N MET A 386 3.24 13.27 -9.41
CA MET A 386 2.87 12.80 -10.76
C MET A 386 3.96 11.94 -11.38
N ARG A 387 5.22 12.37 -11.28
CA ARG A 387 6.37 11.64 -11.81
C ARG A 387 6.55 10.28 -11.16
N ILE A 388 6.35 10.21 -9.84
CA ILE A 388 6.38 8.98 -9.06
C ILE A 388 5.19 8.09 -9.41
N GLY A 389 4.01 8.67 -9.55
CA GLY A 389 2.76 7.97 -9.87
C GLY A 389 2.68 7.41 -11.29
N GLY A 390 3.63 7.73 -12.16
CA GLY A 390 3.54 7.37 -13.59
C GLY A 390 2.32 7.99 -14.28
N ILE A 391 1.79 9.09 -13.72
CA ILE A 391 0.60 9.76 -14.21
C ILE A 391 1.06 10.70 -15.31
N GLU A 392 0.68 10.41 -16.55
CA GLU A 392 0.92 11.33 -17.66
C GLU A 392 0.19 12.65 -17.37
N ALA A 393 0.90 13.76 -17.58
CA ALA A 393 0.27 15.08 -17.59
C ALA A 393 -0.68 15.14 -18.81
N THR A 394 -1.89 14.62 -18.66
CA THR A 394 -2.96 14.99 -19.58
C THR A 394 -3.05 16.50 -19.50
N ALA A 395 -2.80 17.16 -20.62
CA ALA A 395 -2.97 18.59 -20.77
C ALA A 395 -4.43 18.94 -20.44
N THR A 396 -4.70 19.10 -19.15
CA THR A 396 -6.01 19.49 -18.66
C THR A 396 -6.18 20.93 -19.07
N LYS A 397 -6.87 21.14 -20.18
CA LYS A 397 -7.60 22.40 -20.39
C LYS A 397 -8.35 22.65 -19.09
N SER A 398 -8.01 23.77 -18.45
CA SER A 398 -8.65 24.32 -17.27
C SER A 398 -10.18 24.09 -17.33
N ASN A 399 -10.67 23.09 -16.62
CA ASN A 399 -12.07 22.94 -16.29
C ASN A 399 -12.21 22.48 -14.84
N SER A 400 -12.31 23.47 -13.97
CA SER A 400 -13.20 23.59 -12.78
C SER A 400 -13.63 22.39 -11.94
N VAL A 401 -12.92 21.27 -11.87
CA VAL A 401 -13.22 20.23 -10.86
C VAL A 401 -12.59 20.57 -9.51
N LEU A 402 -11.51 21.37 -9.48
CA LEU A 402 -10.85 21.84 -8.25
C LEU A 402 -11.64 22.93 -7.47
N ALA A 403 -12.68 23.49 -8.07
CA ALA A 403 -13.46 24.57 -7.45
C ALA A 403 -14.56 24.09 -6.47
N LYS A 404 -14.76 22.77 -6.30
CA LYS A 404 -15.87 22.20 -5.50
C LYS A 404 -15.47 21.49 -4.22
N LEU A 405 -14.20 21.54 -3.81
CA LEU A 405 -13.82 21.04 -2.47
C LEU A 405 -14.10 22.17 -1.45
N PRO A 406 -14.86 21.91 -0.38
CA PRO A 406 -15.11 22.91 0.64
C PRO A 406 -13.80 23.31 1.32
N LEU A 407 -13.48 24.61 1.24
CA LEU A 407 -12.40 25.20 2.01
C LEU A 407 -12.77 25.15 3.50
N PRO A 408 -11.87 24.72 4.39
CA PRO A 408 -12.05 25.01 5.80
C PRO A 408 -12.08 26.51 5.97
N LYS A 409 -13.18 27.04 6.56
CA LYS A 409 -13.32 28.47 6.86
C LYS A 409 -12.28 28.83 7.91
N LEU A 410 -11.21 29.51 7.50
CA LEU A 410 -10.35 30.22 8.45
C LEU A 410 -11.21 31.33 9.14
N SER A 411 -11.70 31.05 10.32
CA SER A 411 -12.25 32.10 11.17
C SER A 411 -11.10 32.88 11.79
N ALA A 412 -10.88 34.08 11.31
CA ALA A 412 -9.92 35.01 11.87
C ALA A 412 -10.38 35.47 13.25
N LYS A 413 -9.91 34.79 14.31
CA LYS A 413 -9.71 35.37 15.66
C LYS A 413 -8.51 34.67 16.28
N LEU A 414 -7.32 35.18 16.00
CA LEU A 414 -6.07 34.74 16.58
C LEU A 414 -5.94 35.29 18.00
N SER A 415 -6.12 34.47 19.01
CA SER A 415 -5.62 34.72 20.37
C SER A 415 -4.30 33.97 20.56
N PRO A 416 -3.33 34.49 21.35
CA PRO A 416 -1.98 33.85 21.51
C PRO A 416 -1.99 32.44 22.08
N SER A 417 -3.10 31.97 22.64
CA SER A 417 -3.25 30.61 23.20
C SER A 417 -3.54 29.52 22.14
N THR A 418 -3.66 29.87 20.85
CA THR A 418 -4.07 28.97 19.79
C THR A 418 -2.88 28.38 19.02
N PHE A 419 -1.65 28.71 19.39
CA PHE A 419 -0.44 28.36 18.64
C PHE A 419 0.21 27.03 19.04
N LEU A 420 -0.34 26.27 19.98
CA LEU A 420 0.20 24.97 20.34
C LEU A 420 -0.58 23.87 19.63
N PRO A 421 0.10 22.98 18.87
CA PRO A 421 -0.49 21.78 18.32
C PRO A 421 -1.22 20.95 19.38
N SER A 422 -2.27 20.23 18.97
CA SER A 422 -3.19 19.54 19.87
C SER A 422 -2.51 18.55 20.83
N PHE A 423 -1.38 17.95 20.42
CA PHE A 423 -0.64 17.01 21.26
C PHE A 423 0.14 17.66 22.42
N LEU A 424 0.57 18.91 22.30
CA LEU A 424 1.22 19.65 23.39
C LEU A 424 0.25 20.12 24.50
N LYS A 425 -1.06 20.00 24.28
CA LYS A 425 -2.10 20.34 25.27
C LYS A 425 -2.39 19.23 26.28
N ARG A 426 -1.85 18.03 26.11
CA ARG A 426 -2.11 16.87 26.99
C ARG A 426 -1.08 16.62 28.09
N SER A 427 0.00 17.39 28.16
CA SER A 427 1.09 17.21 29.11
C SER A 427 1.26 18.37 30.10
N ALA A 428 0.22 19.22 30.31
CA ALA A 428 0.19 20.22 31.35
C ALA A 428 -0.92 19.92 32.38
#